data_4e9a0d7a0264160e0d84d76b9c6512bb
#
_entry.id   4e9a0d7a0264160e0d84d76b9c6512bb
#
_cell.length_a   1.000
_cell.length_b   1.000
_cell.length_c   1.000
_cell.angle_alpha   90.00
_cell.angle_beta   90.00
_cell.angle_gamma   90.00
#
_symmetry.space_group_name_H-M   'P 1'
#
loop_
_entity.id
_entity.type
_entity.pdbx_description
1 polymer ?
#
loop_
_entity_poly.entity_id
_entity_poly.type
_entity_poly.pdbx_seq_one_letter_code
_entity_poly.pdbx_strand_id
1 'polypeptide(L)'
;MNPVLLVAQREVRVLFRARPVIGAGALVGLFIGATPVFTALVTGQDLSRLFIQGPVLGVFLGYLFSQQAFLREKQDGTIETVLSSPLTLRAIWAGKVLGAGGTAAAVALLCTGGPLLAAVLAVPVAIPVTPMLVVHLVAVVPLATAVAVGLLGLVQLLLGLRENQVLNLALVIGLVLLLSVAQTVSGGTPTPDAGAATILVLVAALALLARLVGRVDRERIVRTIA
;
A
#
# COMPACT_ATOMS: atom_id res chain seq x y z
N MET A 1 -10.15 -9.02 23.25
CA MET A 1 -9.19 -8.74 22.16
C MET A 1 -9.81 -7.69 21.23
N ASN A 2 -9.00 -6.75 20.72
CA ASN A 2 -9.51 -5.73 19.77
C ASN A 2 -9.94 -6.42 18.46
N PRO A 3 -11.19 -6.24 18.00
CA PRO A 3 -11.70 -6.91 16.80
C PRO A 3 -10.89 -6.57 15.54
N VAL A 4 -10.35 -5.37 15.44
CA VAL A 4 -9.51 -4.94 14.32
C VAL A 4 -8.23 -5.77 14.24
N LEU A 5 -7.57 -6.02 15.37
CA LEU A 5 -6.34 -6.82 15.42
C LEU A 5 -6.59 -8.29 15.10
N LEU A 6 -7.74 -8.85 15.50
CA LEU A 6 -8.13 -10.22 15.13
C LEU A 6 -8.24 -10.37 13.62
N VAL A 7 -8.94 -9.43 12.96
CA VAL A 7 -9.08 -9.43 11.51
C VAL A 7 -7.71 -9.26 10.86
N ALA A 8 -6.90 -8.31 11.32
CA ALA A 8 -5.56 -8.07 10.76
C ALA A 8 -4.66 -9.33 10.85
N GLN A 9 -4.64 -10.01 12.00
CA GLN A 9 -3.87 -11.25 12.16
C GLN A 9 -4.36 -12.38 11.24
N ARG A 10 -5.68 -12.48 11.04
CA ARG A 10 -6.26 -13.43 10.09
C ARG A 10 -5.79 -13.12 8.66
N GLU A 11 -5.86 -11.86 8.22
CA GLU A 11 -5.44 -11.44 6.88
C GLU A 11 -3.96 -11.70 6.64
N VAL A 12 -3.11 -11.37 7.59
CA VAL A 12 -1.67 -11.67 7.50
C VAL A 12 -1.44 -13.17 7.29
N ARG A 13 -2.11 -14.04 8.06
CA ARG A 13 -1.98 -15.51 7.90
C ARG A 13 -2.48 -16.00 6.53
N VAL A 14 -3.58 -15.43 6.04
CA VAL A 14 -4.14 -15.78 4.72
C VAL A 14 -3.16 -15.39 3.62
N LEU A 15 -2.60 -14.17 3.68
CA LEU A 15 -1.61 -13.70 2.72
C LEU A 15 -0.35 -14.57 2.73
N PHE A 16 0.18 -14.93 3.91
CA PHE A 16 1.35 -15.81 3.99
C PHE A 16 1.10 -17.23 3.44
N ARG A 17 -0.14 -17.68 3.37
CA ARG A 17 -0.51 -18.92 2.67
C ARG A 17 -0.52 -18.76 1.15
N ALA A 18 -0.77 -17.55 0.65
CA ALA A 18 -0.72 -17.21 -0.77
C ALA A 18 0.74 -16.95 -1.23
N ARG A 19 1.66 -17.89 -0.96
CA ARG A 19 3.11 -17.79 -1.25
C ARG A 19 3.43 -17.28 -2.66
N PRO A 20 2.74 -17.72 -3.74
CA PRO A 20 3.04 -17.26 -5.09
C PRO A 20 2.82 -15.76 -5.26
N VAL A 21 1.79 -15.18 -4.63
CA VAL A 21 1.47 -13.75 -4.72
C VAL A 21 2.51 -12.91 -3.98
N ILE A 22 2.90 -13.34 -2.77
CA ILE A 22 3.96 -12.66 -2.02
C ILE A 22 5.29 -12.78 -2.76
N GLY A 23 5.62 -13.96 -3.27
CA GLY A 23 6.87 -14.20 -4.00
C GLY A 23 6.96 -13.37 -5.28
N ALA A 24 5.91 -13.33 -6.08
CA ALA A 24 5.85 -12.49 -7.28
C ALA A 24 5.92 -11.00 -6.93
N GLY A 25 5.16 -10.56 -5.92
CA GLY A 25 5.20 -9.19 -5.43
C GLY A 25 6.57 -8.78 -4.92
N ALA A 26 7.23 -9.65 -4.15
CA ALA A 26 8.58 -9.40 -3.64
C ALA A 26 9.64 -9.37 -4.76
N LEU A 27 9.54 -10.26 -5.74
CA LEU A 27 10.47 -10.30 -6.87
C LEU A 27 10.36 -9.03 -7.72
N VAL A 28 9.15 -8.65 -8.13
CA VAL A 28 8.90 -7.40 -8.87
C VAL A 28 9.27 -6.19 -8.02
N GLY A 29 8.91 -6.24 -6.73
CA GLY A 29 9.22 -5.20 -5.77
C GLY A 29 10.71 -4.98 -5.58
N LEU A 30 11.48 -6.05 -5.48
CA LEU A 30 12.94 -5.97 -5.36
C LEU A 30 13.57 -5.38 -6.63
N PHE A 31 13.10 -5.78 -7.80
CA PHE A 31 13.57 -5.23 -9.07
C PHE A 31 13.31 -3.71 -9.16
N ILE A 32 12.09 -3.27 -8.84
CA ILE A 32 11.72 -1.84 -8.85
C ILE A 32 12.47 -1.09 -7.73
N GLY A 33 12.48 -1.61 -6.51
CA GLY A 33 13.03 -0.94 -5.33
C GLY A 33 14.56 -0.86 -5.32
N ALA A 34 15.25 -1.85 -5.90
CA ALA A 34 16.70 -1.84 -6.01
C ALA A 34 17.22 -0.90 -7.14
N THR A 35 16.40 -0.64 -8.16
CA THR A 35 16.82 0.16 -9.33
C THR A 35 17.39 1.54 -8.95
N PRO A 36 16.81 2.37 -8.05
CA PRO A 36 17.38 3.66 -7.69
C PRO A 36 18.73 3.55 -7.01
N VAL A 37 18.87 2.55 -6.14
CA VAL A 37 20.11 2.31 -5.41
C VAL A 37 21.22 1.88 -6.38
N PHE A 38 20.90 0.94 -7.27
CA PHE A 38 21.84 0.50 -8.30
C PHE A 38 22.23 1.64 -9.25
N THR A 39 21.26 2.45 -9.67
CA THR A 39 21.52 3.62 -10.51
C THR A 39 22.43 4.61 -9.78
N ALA A 40 22.17 4.91 -8.52
CA ALA A 40 23.01 5.80 -7.71
C ALA A 40 24.46 5.30 -7.62
N LEU A 41 24.65 4.00 -7.41
CA LEU A 41 25.98 3.38 -7.34
C LEU A 41 26.76 3.45 -8.66
N VAL A 42 26.09 3.24 -9.80
CA VAL A 42 26.73 3.19 -11.12
C VAL A 42 26.96 4.58 -11.70
N THR A 43 26.00 5.49 -11.52
CA THR A 43 26.04 6.81 -12.17
C THR A 43 26.48 7.95 -11.25
N GLY A 44 26.62 7.70 -9.94
CA GLY A 44 26.88 8.74 -8.94
C GLY A 44 25.70 9.69 -8.71
N GLN A 45 24.49 9.35 -9.21
CA GLN A 45 23.30 10.14 -8.97
C GLN A 45 22.86 10.05 -7.51
N ASP A 46 22.04 11.02 -7.09
CA ASP A 46 21.45 11.00 -5.76
C ASP A 46 20.32 9.96 -5.62
N LEU A 47 19.87 9.74 -4.38
CA LEU A 47 18.78 8.83 -4.06
C LEU A 47 17.37 9.43 -4.21
N SER A 48 17.26 10.58 -4.90
CA SER A 48 15.97 11.30 -5.05
C SER A 48 14.85 10.44 -5.65
N ARG A 49 15.21 9.50 -6.52
CA ARG A 49 14.26 8.56 -7.12
C ARG A 49 13.56 7.66 -6.09
N LEU A 50 14.15 7.40 -4.93
CA LEU A 50 13.50 6.60 -3.87
C LEU A 50 12.28 7.31 -3.28
N PHE A 51 12.21 8.65 -3.32
CA PHE A 51 11.04 9.41 -2.88
C PHE A 51 9.80 9.15 -3.76
N ILE A 52 9.98 8.79 -5.02
CA ILE A 52 8.87 8.40 -5.92
C ILE A 52 8.66 6.90 -5.88
N GLN A 53 9.72 6.12 -6.08
CA GLN A 53 9.61 4.68 -6.29
C GLN A 53 9.14 3.94 -5.04
N GLY A 54 9.50 4.41 -3.83
CA GLY A 54 9.01 3.83 -2.58
C GLY A 54 7.48 3.82 -2.48
N PRO A 55 6.80 4.99 -2.52
CA PRO A 55 5.34 5.06 -2.50
C PRO A 55 4.68 4.38 -3.70
N VAL A 56 5.23 4.48 -4.91
CA VAL A 56 4.72 3.79 -6.11
C VAL A 56 4.73 2.28 -5.91
N LEU A 57 5.83 1.75 -5.39
CA LEU A 57 5.93 0.34 -5.05
C LEU A 57 4.93 -0.06 -3.97
N GLY A 58 4.77 0.79 -2.94
CA GLY A 58 3.76 0.60 -1.90
C GLY A 58 2.34 0.52 -2.45
N VAL A 59 1.97 1.41 -3.38
CA VAL A 59 0.66 1.39 -4.08
C VAL A 59 0.50 0.12 -4.91
N PHE A 60 1.53 -0.28 -5.66
CA PHE A 60 1.51 -1.50 -6.48
C PHE A 60 1.32 -2.76 -5.63
N LEU A 61 2.12 -2.93 -4.57
CA LEU A 61 1.97 -4.06 -3.65
C LEU A 61 0.65 -3.99 -2.89
N GLY A 62 0.22 -2.79 -2.52
CA GLY A 62 -1.10 -2.55 -1.93
C GLY A 62 -2.23 -3.02 -2.84
N TYR A 63 -2.13 -2.77 -4.13
CA TYR A 63 -3.07 -3.30 -5.12
C TYR A 63 -3.09 -4.83 -5.12
N LEU A 64 -1.93 -5.48 -5.26
CA LEU A 64 -1.85 -6.95 -5.29
C LEU A 64 -2.46 -7.58 -4.03
N PHE A 65 -2.19 -7.01 -2.86
CA PHE A 65 -2.65 -7.58 -1.60
C PHE A 65 -4.10 -7.22 -1.29
N SER A 66 -4.59 -6.06 -1.76
CA SER A 66 -6.02 -5.73 -1.67
C SER A 66 -6.88 -6.70 -2.48
N GLN A 67 -6.40 -7.16 -3.64
CA GLN A 67 -7.08 -8.18 -4.45
C GLN A 67 -7.29 -9.47 -3.65
N GLN A 68 -6.26 -9.90 -2.89
CA GLN A 68 -6.36 -11.11 -2.05
C GLN A 68 -7.28 -10.89 -0.84
N ALA A 69 -7.24 -9.70 -0.23
CA ALA A 69 -7.96 -9.42 1.01
C ALA A 69 -9.45 -9.11 0.80
N PHE A 70 -9.81 -8.45 -0.30
CA PHE A 70 -11.18 -7.99 -0.53
C PHE A 70 -11.85 -8.67 -1.73
N LEU A 71 -11.19 -8.66 -2.90
CA LEU A 71 -11.82 -9.15 -4.12
C LEU A 71 -11.97 -10.67 -4.13
N ARG A 72 -10.97 -11.39 -3.65
CA ARG A 72 -11.01 -12.85 -3.59
C ARG A 72 -12.15 -13.37 -2.71
N GLU A 73 -12.35 -12.77 -1.53
CA GLU A 73 -13.50 -13.17 -0.68
C GLU A 73 -14.85 -12.95 -1.37
N LYS A 74 -14.93 -11.93 -2.24
CA LYS A 74 -16.13 -11.68 -3.02
C LYS A 74 -16.30 -12.71 -4.14
N GLN A 75 -15.21 -13.09 -4.79
CA GLN A 75 -15.22 -14.13 -5.84
C GLN A 75 -15.55 -15.52 -5.28
N ASP A 76 -15.03 -15.83 -4.09
CA ASP A 76 -15.24 -17.12 -3.41
C ASP A 76 -16.59 -17.16 -2.64
N GLY A 77 -17.40 -16.08 -2.67
CA GLY A 77 -18.68 -15.98 -1.94
C GLY A 77 -18.55 -15.93 -0.41
N THR A 78 -17.32 -15.94 0.11
CA THR A 78 -17.07 -15.95 1.57
C THR A 78 -17.33 -14.61 2.24
N ILE A 79 -17.51 -13.54 1.46
CA ILE A 79 -17.78 -12.21 1.99
C ILE A 79 -19.10 -12.15 2.78
N GLU A 80 -20.13 -12.95 2.42
CA GLU A 80 -21.38 -13.00 3.14
C GLU A 80 -21.18 -13.52 4.57
N THR A 81 -20.33 -14.53 4.74
CA THR A 81 -19.95 -15.07 6.07
C THR A 81 -19.21 -14.01 6.90
N VAL A 82 -18.37 -13.20 6.26
CA VAL A 82 -17.66 -12.10 6.95
C VAL A 82 -18.64 -10.99 7.34
N LEU A 83 -19.60 -10.65 6.47
CA LEU A 83 -20.60 -9.62 6.74
C LEU A 83 -21.67 -10.05 7.76
N SER A 84 -21.95 -11.35 7.90
CA SER A 84 -22.85 -11.87 8.94
C SER A 84 -22.22 -11.92 10.34
N SER A 85 -20.90 -11.70 10.44
CA SER A 85 -20.23 -11.62 11.73
C SER A 85 -20.73 -10.42 12.57
N PRO A 86 -20.62 -10.47 13.92
CA PRO A 86 -21.03 -9.39 14.80
C PRO A 86 -20.11 -8.15 14.74
N LEU A 87 -19.09 -8.19 13.89
CA LEU A 87 -18.12 -7.10 13.74
C LEU A 87 -18.71 -5.95 12.91
N THR A 88 -18.38 -4.71 13.22
CA THR A 88 -18.75 -3.57 12.39
C THR A 88 -17.98 -3.59 11.07
N LEU A 89 -18.59 -3.07 9.99
CA LEU A 89 -17.93 -2.99 8.68
C LEU A 89 -16.62 -2.18 8.76
N ARG A 90 -16.59 -1.14 9.60
CA ARG A 90 -15.36 -0.38 9.89
C ARG A 90 -14.26 -1.25 10.50
N ALA A 91 -14.61 -2.11 11.46
CA ALA A 91 -13.62 -2.98 12.11
C ALA A 91 -13.07 -4.03 11.12
N ILE A 92 -13.92 -4.59 10.26
CA ILE A 92 -13.53 -5.52 9.21
C ILE A 92 -12.60 -4.81 8.23
N TRP A 93 -13.01 -3.66 7.69
CA TRP A 93 -12.21 -2.88 6.73
C TRP A 93 -10.87 -2.45 7.34
N ALA A 94 -10.87 -1.87 8.54
CA ALA A 94 -9.65 -1.43 9.20
C ALA A 94 -8.70 -2.60 9.48
N GLY A 95 -9.22 -3.74 9.89
CA GLY A 95 -8.42 -4.95 10.09
C GLY A 95 -7.78 -5.45 8.80
N LYS A 96 -8.53 -5.42 7.68
CA LYS A 96 -8.00 -5.78 6.36
C LYS A 96 -6.94 -4.79 5.88
N VAL A 97 -7.18 -3.48 6.04
CA VAL A 97 -6.20 -2.44 5.71
C VAL A 97 -4.92 -2.61 6.53
N LEU A 98 -5.03 -2.88 7.83
CA LEU A 98 -3.87 -3.14 8.69
C LEU A 98 -3.14 -4.43 8.29
N GLY A 99 -3.87 -5.52 8.05
CA GLY A 99 -3.27 -6.81 7.67
C GLY A 99 -2.64 -6.77 6.29
N ALA A 100 -3.41 -6.47 5.26
CA ALA A 100 -2.94 -6.45 3.88
C ALA A 100 -2.02 -5.24 3.61
N GLY A 101 -2.39 -4.05 4.07
CA GLY A 101 -1.59 -2.84 3.92
C GLY A 101 -0.29 -2.91 4.70
N GLY A 102 -0.31 -3.42 5.93
CA GLY A 102 0.90 -3.63 6.73
C GLY A 102 1.85 -4.63 6.10
N THR A 103 1.34 -5.74 5.55
CA THR A 103 2.16 -6.73 4.83
C THR A 103 2.73 -6.13 3.54
N ALA A 104 1.93 -5.39 2.77
CA ALA A 104 2.39 -4.71 1.56
C ALA A 104 3.47 -3.68 1.87
N ALA A 105 3.27 -2.87 2.91
CA ALA A 105 4.24 -1.88 3.36
C ALA A 105 5.54 -2.53 3.83
N ALA A 106 5.47 -3.64 4.58
CA ALA A 106 6.65 -4.37 5.02
C ALA A 106 7.46 -4.90 3.82
N VAL A 107 6.79 -5.49 2.82
CA VAL A 107 7.44 -5.95 1.59
C VAL A 107 8.03 -4.76 0.81
N ALA A 108 7.31 -3.64 0.69
CA ALA A 108 7.82 -2.44 0.03
C ALA A 108 9.07 -1.89 0.71
N LEU A 109 9.06 -1.82 2.05
CA LEU A 109 10.22 -1.40 2.85
C LEU A 109 11.41 -2.34 2.70
N LEU A 110 11.18 -3.64 2.69
CA LEU A 110 12.25 -4.63 2.45
C LEU A 110 12.84 -4.51 1.05
N CYS A 111 12.00 -4.27 0.05
CA CYS A 111 12.42 -4.15 -1.34
C CYS A 111 13.14 -2.83 -1.66
N THR A 112 12.84 -1.74 -0.93
CA THR A 112 13.50 -0.43 -1.11
C THR A 112 14.63 -0.21 -0.10
N GLY A 113 14.38 -0.49 1.16
CA GLY A 113 15.34 -0.32 2.26
C GLY A 113 16.42 -1.38 2.31
N GLY A 114 16.09 -2.64 1.94
CA GLY A 114 17.06 -3.73 1.92
C GLY A 114 18.25 -3.49 0.99
N PRO A 115 18.03 -3.19 -0.30
CA PRO A 115 19.10 -2.80 -1.22
C PRO A 115 19.87 -1.56 -0.76
N LEU A 116 19.17 -0.55 -0.22
CA LEU A 116 19.82 0.64 0.32
C LEU A 116 20.73 0.31 1.49
N LEU A 117 20.27 -0.50 2.44
CA LEU A 117 21.07 -0.94 3.57
C LEU A 117 22.27 -1.78 3.11
N ALA A 118 22.06 -2.71 2.19
CA ALA A 118 23.12 -3.52 1.64
C ALA A 118 24.20 -2.67 0.94
N ALA A 119 23.78 -1.64 0.19
CA ALA A 119 24.70 -0.72 -0.48
C ALA A 119 25.51 0.11 0.54
N VAL A 120 24.87 0.64 1.58
CA VAL A 120 25.56 1.41 2.64
C VAL A 120 26.59 0.55 3.40
N LEU A 121 26.30 -0.74 3.62
CA LEU A 121 27.19 -1.62 4.37
C LEU A 121 28.29 -2.25 3.52
N ALA A 122 28.05 -2.50 2.22
CA ALA A 122 28.96 -3.26 1.37
C ALA A 122 29.87 -2.40 0.49
N VAL A 123 29.47 -1.15 0.21
CA VAL A 123 30.19 -0.28 -0.73
C VAL A 123 30.94 0.80 0.05
N PRO A 124 32.27 0.97 -0.15
CA PRO A 124 33.08 1.98 0.56
C PRO A 124 32.80 3.42 0.11
N VAL A 125 31.85 3.61 -0.81
CA VAL A 125 31.42 4.96 -1.26
C VAL A 125 30.35 5.48 -0.33
N ALA A 126 30.52 6.70 0.16
CA ALA A 126 29.52 7.37 1.02
C ALA A 126 28.25 7.65 0.21
N ILE A 127 27.21 6.83 0.44
CA ILE A 127 25.87 7.08 -0.13
C ILE A 127 25.17 8.09 0.78
N PRO A 128 24.75 9.26 0.27
CA PRO A 128 24.13 10.31 1.09
C PRO A 128 22.70 9.93 1.49
N VAL A 129 22.57 9.16 2.58
CA VAL A 129 21.27 8.87 3.18
C VAL A 129 20.85 10.05 4.05
N THR A 130 19.86 10.81 3.59
CA THR A 130 19.34 11.94 4.34
C THR A 130 18.32 11.49 5.40
N PRO A 131 18.21 12.17 6.57
CA PRO A 131 17.17 11.87 7.54
C PRO A 131 15.76 11.95 6.95
N MET A 132 15.55 12.85 5.98
CA MET A 132 14.30 12.99 5.26
C MET A 132 13.94 11.75 4.44
N LEU A 133 14.92 11.09 3.81
CA LEU A 133 14.72 9.83 3.10
C LEU A 133 14.26 8.72 4.06
N VAL A 134 14.86 8.65 5.25
CA VAL A 134 14.47 7.67 6.27
C VAL A 134 13.03 7.90 6.74
N VAL A 135 12.68 9.15 7.07
CA VAL A 135 11.29 9.51 7.44
C VAL A 135 10.32 9.18 6.32
N HIS A 136 10.69 9.48 5.08
CA HIS A 136 9.86 9.19 3.92
C HIS A 136 9.62 7.68 3.75
N LEU A 137 10.67 6.88 3.81
CA LEU A 137 10.53 5.43 3.70
C LEU A 137 9.70 4.84 4.85
N VAL A 138 9.95 5.26 6.10
CA VAL A 138 9.32 4.65 7.29
C VAL A 138 7.89 5.16 7.53
N ALA A 139 7.56 6.39 7.15
CA ALA A 139 6.24 6.97 7.39
C ALA A 139 5.40 7.10 6.09
N VAL A 140 5.95 7.72 5.04
CA VAL A 140 5.15 8.03 3.84
C VAL A 140 4.84 6.76 3.06
N VAL A 141 5.80 5.85 2.87
CA VAL A 141 5.55 4.59 2.12
C VAL A 141 4.47 3.73 2.79
N PRO A 142 4.50 3.43 4.11
CA PRO A 142 3.44 2.67 4.75
C PRO A 142 2.08 3.37 4.73
N LEU A 143 2.05 4.70 4.94
CA LEU A 143 0.79 5.45 4.90
C LEU A 143 0.19 5.48 3.50
N ALA A 144 0.99 5.73 2.46
CA ALA A 144 0.54 5.69 1.07
C ALA A 144 0.01 4.31 0.69
N THR A 145 0.70 3.24 1.12
CA THR A 145 0.25 1.85 0.94
C THR A 145 -1.08 1.61 1.65
N ALA A 146 -1.24 2.06 2.89
CA ALA A 146 -2.48 1.90 3.64
C ALA A 146 -3.65 2.67 3.00
N VAL A 147 -3.41 3.89 2.49
CA VAL A 147 -4.40 4.67 1.74
C VAL A 147 -4.79 3.93 0.46
N ALA A 148 -3.83 3.40 -0.29
CA ALA A 148 -4.10 2.64 -1.51
C ALA A 148 -4.94 1.39 -1.23
N VAL A 149 -4.53 0.57 -0.25
CA VAL A 149 -5.30 -0.63 0.16
C VAL A 149 -6.68 -0.25 0.67
N GLY A 150 -6.79 0.81 1.45
CA GLY A 150 -8.05 1.29 1.99
C GLY A 150 -9.03 1.77 0.92
N LEU A 151 -8.54 2.55 -0.04
CA LEU A 151 -9.32 3.06 -1.16
C LEU A 151 -9.75 1.92 -2.10
N LEU A 152 -8.80 1.09 -2.53
CA LEU A 152 -9.06 -0.06 -3.39
C LEU A 152 -10.02 -1.04 -2.71
N GLY A 153 -9.82 -1.32 -1.43
CA GLY A 153 -10.71 -2.19 -0.65
C GLY A 153 -12.14 -1.64 -0.55
N LEU A 154 -12.31 -0.32 -0.36
CA LEU A 154 -13.64 0.31 -0.37
C LEU A 154 -14.31 0.17 -1.74
N VAL A 155 -13.59 0.43 -2.83
CA VAL A 155 -14.10 0.29 -4.20
C VAL A 155 -14.46 -1.17 -4.49
N GLN A 156 -13.62 -2.12 -4.10
CA GLN A 156 -13.86 -3.56 -4.28
C GLN A 156 -15.10 -4.05 -3.51
N LEU A 157 -15.41 -3.45 -2.38
CA LEU A 157 -16.63 -3.75 -1.64
C LEU A 157 -17.89 -3.21 -2.33
N LEU A 158 -17.80 -2.02 -2.97
CA LEU A 158 -18.96 -1.30 -3.51
C LEU A 158 -19.34 -1.68 -4.94
N LEU A 159 -18.41 -2.23 -5.73
CA LEU A 159 -18.62 -2.49 -7.16
C LEU A 159 -18.77 -3.98 -7.46
N GLY A 160 -19.44 -4.29 -8.57
CA GLY A 160 -19.51 -5.64 -9.14
C GLY A 160 -18.13 -6.16 -9.61
N LEU A 161 -18.01 -7.47 -9.84
CA LEU A 161 -16.73 -8.09 -10.17
C LEU A 161 -16.10 -7.57 -11.47
N ARG A 162 -16.93 -7.30 -12.51
CA ARG A 162 -16.45 -6.78 -13.80
C ARG A 162 -15.97 -5.34 -13.71
N GLU A 163 -16.74 -4.50 -13.03
CA GLU A 163 -16.45 -3.08 -12.84
C GLU A 163 -15.19 -2.89 -11.99
N ASN A 164 -14.97 -3.78 -11.02
CA ASN A 164 -13.81 -3.75 -10.15
C ASN A 164 -12.48 -3.83 -10.88
N GLN A 165 -12.37 -4.69 -11.91
CA GLN A 165 -11.09 -4.86 -12.61
C GLN A 165 -10.63 -3.58 -13.31
N VAL A 166 -11.54 -2.95 -14.06
CA VAL A 166 -11.22 -1.74 -14.82
C VAL A 166 -10.97 -0.55 -13.88
N LEU A 167 -11.84 -0.37 -12.88
CA LEU A 167 -11.72 0.77 -11.97
C LEU A 167 -10.53 0.66 -11.04
N ASN A 168 -10.21 -0.54 -10.54
CA ASN A 168 -9.01 -0.75 -9.72
C ASN A 168 -7.73 -0.42 -10.49
N LEU A 169 -7.63 -0.85 -11.75
CA LEU A 169 -6.48 -0.53 -12.60
C LEU A 169 -6.38 0.99 -12.83
N ALA A 170 -7.51 1.64 -13.16
CA ALA A 170 -7.56 3.09 -13.34
C ALA A 170 -7.17 3.84 -12.06
N LEU A 171 -7.61 3.38 -10.88
CA LEU A 171 -7.24 3.96 -9.60
C LEU A 171 -5.75 3.81 -9.29
N VAL A 172 -5.17 2.63 -9.54
CA VAL A 172 -3.73 2.42 -9.36
C VAL A 172 -2.93 3.34 -10.26
N ILE A 173 -3.28 3.41 -11.55
CA ILE A 173 -2.62 4.33 -12.49
C ILE A 173 -2.79 5.78 -12.03
N GLY A 174 -4.00 6.17 -11.63
CA GLY A 174 -4.28 7.52 -11.11
C GLY A 174 -3.46 7.86 -9.87
N LEU A 175 -3.35 6.95 -8.90
CA LEU A 175 -2.53 7.14 -7.70
C LEU A 175 -1.04 7.25 -8.04
N VAL A 176 -0.53 6.41 -8.94
CA VAL A 176 0.87 6.47 -9.40
C VAL A 176 1.16 7.78 -10.12
N LEU A 177 0.27 8.22 -11.01
CA LEU A 177 0.40 9.50 -11.70
C LEU A 177 0.35 10.67 -10.72
N LEU A 178 -0.58 10.66 -9.76
CA LEU A 178 -0.69 11.69 -8.72
C LEU A 178 0.60 11.80 -7.90
N LEU A 179 1.15 10.67 -7.46
CA LEU A 179 2.41 10.63 -6.73
C LEU A 179 3.58 11.14 -7.58
N SER A 180 3.62 10.76 -8.86
CA SER A 180 4.67 11.19 -9.79
C SER A 180 4.62 12.70 -10.06
N VAL A 181 3.42 13.24 -10.27
CA VAL A 181 3.24 14.70 -10.47
C VAL A 181 3.58 15.47 -9.19
N ALA A 182 3.10 15.01 -8.03
CA ALA A 182 3.40 15.66 -6.75
C ALA A 182 4.93 15.74 -6.51
N GLN A 183 5.66 14.70 -6.85
CA GLN A 183 7.12 14.67 -6.71
C GLN A 183 7.81 15.60 -7.71
N THR A 184 7.36 15.63 -8.97
CA THR A 184 7.92 16.52 -9.99
C THR A 184 7.75 17.98 -9.60
N VAL A 185 6.58 18.35 -9.08
CA VAL A 185 6.29 19.70 -8.58
C VAL A 185 7.15 20.04 -7.35
N SER A 186 7.49 19.06 -6.51
CA SER A 186 8.35 19.26 -5.33
C SER A 186 9.85 19.36 -5.65
N GLY A 187 10.25 19.30 -6.92
CA GLY A 187 11.68 19.40 -7.32
C GLY A 187 12.52 18.17 -6.99
N GLY A 188 11.92 17.01 -6.81
CA GLY A 188 12.58 15.71 -6.65
C GLY A 188 12.90 15.31 -5.20
N THR A 189 13.39 16.21 -4.37
CA THR A 189 13.64 15.95 -2.93
C THR A 189 12.68 16.78 -2.09
N PRO A 190 11.75 16.15 -1.35
CA PRO A 190 10.80 16.91 -0.55
C PRO A 190 11.51 17.66 0.59
N THR A 191 11.11 18.89 0.80
CA THR A 191 11.48 19.65 2.01
C THR A 191 10.82 19.03 3.25
N PRO A 192 11.33 19.26 4.46
CA PRO A 192 10.71 18.77 5.68
C PRO A 192 9.23 19.18 5.82
N ASP A 193 8.88 20.41 5.42
CA ASP A 193 7.50 20.91 5.43
C ASP A 193 6.60 20.15 4.44
N ALA A 194 7.10 19.92 3.22
CA ALA A 194 6.39 19.11 2.22
C ALA A 194 6.20 17.66 2.68
N GLY A 195 7.20 17.08 3.35
CA GLY A 195 7.10 15.75 3.94
C GLY A 195 6.05 15.68 5.04
N ALA A 196 6.05 16.65 5.96
CA ALA A 196 5.03 16.75 7.02
C ALA A 196 3.62 16.94 6.43
N ALA A 197 3.47 17.82 5.43
CA ALA A 197 2.20 18.02 4.73
C ALA A 197 1.72 16.73 4.07
N THR A 198 2.60 15.97 3.41
CA THR A 198 2.27 14.68 2.80
C THR A 198 1.74 13.68 3.84
N ILE A 199 2.41 13.55 4.99
CA ILE A 199 1.96 12.67 6.07
C ILE A 199 0.57 13.10 6.57
N LEU A 200 0.33 14.39 6.80
CA LEU A 200 -0.96 14.91 7.23
C LEU A 200 -2.06 14.60 6.21
N VAL A 201 -1.82 14.80 4.93
CA VAL A 201 -2.78 14.48 3.84
C VAL A 201 -3.10 12.98 3.82
N LEU A 202 -2.10 12.12 3.94
CA LEU A 202 -2.31 10.66 3.95
C LEU A 202 -3.10 10.21 5.18
N VAL A 203 -2.80 10.76 6.36
CA VAL A 203 -3.57 10.49 7.59
C VAL A 203 -5.02 10.97 7.46
N ALA A 204 -5.23 12.18 6.93
CA ALA A 204 -6.56 12.72 6.67
C ALA A 204 -7.34 11.86 5.66
N ALA A 205 -6.68 11.38 4.60
CA ALA A 205 -7.27 10.47 3.62
C ALA A 205 -7.72 9.14 4.26
N LEU A 206 -6.87 8.52 5.11
CA LEU A 206 -7.25 7.31 5.84
C LEU A 206 -8.45 7.56 6.78
N ALA A 207 -8.46 8.68 7.49
CA ALA A 207 -9.57 9.04 8.38
C ALA A 207 -10.86 9.26 7.59
N LEU A 208 -10.78 9.90 6.41
CA LEU A 208 -11.92 10.07 5.50
C LEU A 208 -12.44 8.72 5.01
N LEU A 209 -11.56 7.84 4.53
CA LEU A 209 -11.95 6.49 4.07
C LEU A 209 -12.63 5.71 5.19
N ALA A 210 -12.10 5.74 6.41
CA ALA A 210 -12.72 5.09 7.58
C ALA A 210 -14.11 5.65 7.91
N ARG A 211 -14.33 6.96 7.69
CA ARG A 211 -15.66 7.59 7.85
C ARG A 211 -16.61 7.14 6.74
N LEU A 212 -16.14 7.10 5.49
CA LEU A 212 -16.95 6.67 4.34
C LEU A 212 -17.40 5.22 4.48
N VAL A 213 -16.50 4.31 4.86
CA VAL A 213 -16.83 2.90 5.13
C VAL A 213 -17.92 2.77 6.19
N GLY A 214 -17.90 3.63 7.21
CA GLY A 214 -18.93 3.60 8.25
C GLY A 214 -20.33 4.05 7.80
N ARG A 215 -20.46 4.63 6.59
CA ARG A 215 -21.75 5.03 5.99
C ARG A 215 -22.24 4.02 4.95
N VAL A 216 -21.49 2.97 4.67
CA VAL A 216 -21.85 1.94 3.70
C VAL A 216 -22.76 0.91 4.38
N ASP A 217 -23.90 0.63 3.75
CA ASP A 217 -24.81 -0.41 4.18
C ASP A 217 -24.34 -1.78 3.69
N ARG A 218 -24.46 -2.79 4.58
CA ARG A 218 -24.06 -4.17 4.25
C ARG A 218 -24.90 -4.75 3.12
N GLU A 219 -26.19 -4.43 3.06
CA GLU A 219 -27.09 -4.89 1.99
C GLU A 219 -26.63 -4.43 0.61
N ARG A 220 -26.06 -3.23 0.51
CA ARG A 220 -25.52 -2.72 -0.74
C ARG A 220 -24.35 -3.58 -1.23
N ILE A 221 -23.50 -4.06 -0.34
CA ILE A 221 -22.37 -4.93 -0.68
C ILE A 221 -22.88 -6.28 -1.20
N VAL A 222 -23.86 -6.88 -0.53
CA VAL A 222 -24.45 -8.17 -0.93
C VAL A 222 -25.06 -8.10 -2.33
N ARG A 223 -25.78 -7.02 -2.66
CA ARG A 223 -26.37 -6.83 -3.99
C ARG A 223 -25.36 -6.74 -5.14
N THR A 224 -24.09 -6.50 -4.86
CA THR A 224 -23.02 -6.43 -5.88
C THR A 224 -22.32 -7.77 -6.13
N ILE A 225 -22.75 -8.84 -5.45
CA ILE A 225 -22.21 -10.20 -5.63
C ILE A 225 -22.99 -10.97 -6.70
N ALA A 226 -24.28 -10.66 -6.85
CA ALA A 226 -25.14 -11.19 -7.90
C ALA A 226 -24.81 -10.48 -9.24
#